data_c879ff889b44cc8524ace376d4cd94cf
#
_entry.id   c879ff889b44cc8524ace376d4cd94cf
#
_cell.length_a   1.000
_cell.length_b   1.000
_cell.length_c   1.000
_cell.angle_alpha   90.00
_cell.angle_beta   90.00
_cell.angle_gamma   90.00
#
_symmetry.space_group_name_H-M   'P 1'
#
loop_
_entity.id
_entity.type
_entity.pdbx_description
1 polymer ?
#
loop_
_entity_poly.entity_id
_entity_poly.type
_entity_poly.pdbx_seq_one_letter_code
_entity_poly.pdbx_strand_id
1 'polypeptide(L)'
;QNEELGYAGYIDTIDTSIIHDVISRGYIPVISSIGMGADGKTYNINADTVAAKIAGALKAETMVAMTNIDGVLRDVHDPNSLIPKITMAEADQLKADGIIAGGMIPKVDCCLEAIEAGAQKVFIINGEIPHAILIELLTDEGLGTMFVA
;
A
#
# COMPACT_ATOMS: atom_id res chain seq x y z
N GLN A 1 -5.97 16.41 -16.07
CA GLN A 1 -6.01 17.30 -14.88
C GLN A 1 -7.47 17.55 -14.54
N ASN A 2 -7.92 17.19 -13.36
CA ASN A 2 -9.26 17.57 -12.91
C ASN A 2 -9.14 18.96 -12.28
N GLU A 3 -9.69 19.99 -12.90
CA GLU A 3 -9.58 21.39 -12.46
C GLU A 3 -10.12 21.61 -11.04
N GLU A 4 -11.07 20.78 -10.59
CA GLU A 4 -11.64 20.84 -9.25
C GLU A 4 -10.69 20.34 -8.14
N LEU A 5 -9.67 19.52 -8.48
CA LEU A 5 -8.70 18.95 -7.53
C LEU A 5 -7.40 19.75 -7.48
N GLY A 6 -7.25 20.84 -8.25
CA GLY A 6 -6.06 21.65 -8.29
C GLY A 6 -4.83 20.87 -8.77
N TYR A 7 -3.73 20.94 -8.00
CA TYR A 7 -2.47 20.26 -8.32
C TYR A 7 -2.42 18.80 -7.85
N ALA A 8 -3.46 18.02 -8.08
CA ALA A 8 -3.45 16.57 -7.91
C ALA A 8 -2.87 15.89 -9.15
N GLY A 9 -2.03 14.87 -8.96
CA GLY A 9 -1.33 14.19 -10.05
C GLY A 9 -1.38 12.68 -9.95
N TYR A 10 -0.99 12.02 -11.04
CA TYR A 10 -0.74 10.59 -11.14
C TYR A 10 0.74 10.35 -11.38
N ILE A 11 1.25 9.19 -10.95
CA ILE A 11 2.64 8.80 -11.16
C ILE A 11 2.76 8.17 -12.55
N ASP A 12 3.65 8.73 -13.34
CA ASP A 12 4.05 8.17 -14.63
C ASP A 12 5.27 7.25 -14.46
N THR A 13 6.31 7.77 -13.80
CA THR A 13 7.56 7.03 -13.58
C THR A 13 8.08 7.25 -12.17
N ILE A 14 8.81 6.27 -11.65
CA ILE A 14 9.58 6.35 -10.39
C ILE A 14 11.06 6.21 -10.73
N ASP A 15 11.84 7.23 -10.42
CA ASP A 15 13.31 7.14 -10.42
C ASP A 15 13.78 6.64 -9.04
N THR A 16 14.22 5.39 -9.00
CA THR A 16 14.70 4.75 -7.76
C THR A 16 16.16 5.03 -7.47
N SER A 17 16.89 5.72 -8.34
CA SER A 17 18.34 5.92 -8.21
C SER A 17 18.73 6.60 -6.90
N ILE A 18 18.04 7.70 -6.56
CA ILE A 18 18.28 8.42 -5.30
C ILE A 18 17.93 7.59 -4.07
N ILE A 19 16.89 6.74 -4.15
CA ILE A 19 16.49 5.87 -3.06
C ILE A 19 17.58 4.83 -2.81
N HIS A 20 18.10 4.20 -3.87
CA HIS A 20 19.22 3.26 -3.77
C HIS A 20 20.49 3.93 -3.24
N ASP A 21 20.82 5.16 -3.68
CA ASP A 21 22.00 5.87 -3.19
C ASP A 21 21.90 6.15 -1.68
N VAL A 22 20.75 6.61 -1.21
CA VAL A 22 20.49 6.88 0.22
C VAL A 22 20.59 5.59 1.05
N ILE A 23 19.97 4.50 0.60
CA ILE A 23 20.01 3.20 1.28
C ILE A 23 21.43 2.64 1.30
N SER A 24 22.18 2.74 0.20
CA SER A 24 23.55 2.22 0.10
C SER A 24 24.52 2.87 1.09
N ARG A 25 24.20 4.08 1.53
CA ARG A 25 24.93 4.84 2.56
C ARG A 25 24.47 4.54 3.99
N GLY A 26 23.54 3.60 4.17
CA GLY A 26 23.01 3.20 5.49
C GLY A 26 21.94 4.13 6.06
N TYR A 27 21.36 5.02 5.25
CA TYR A 27 20.25 5.88 5.67
C TYR A 27 18.89 5.25 5.37
N ILE A 28 17.87 5.66 6.13
CA ILE A 28 16.47 5.31 5.89
C ILE A 28 15.81 6.48 5.13
N PRO A 29 15.44 6.30 3.85
CA PRO A 29 14.77 7.36 3.10
C PRO A 29 13.35 7.60 3.62
N VAL A 30 12.99 8.85 3.87
CA VAL A 30 11.63 9.28 4.18
C VAL A 30 11.12 10.08 2.99
N ILE A 31 10.04 9.58 2.37
CA ILE A 31 9.54 10.11 1.08
C ILE A 31 8.14 10.67 1.30
N SER A 32 7.92 11.91 0.84
CA SER A 32 6.58 12.52 0.81
C SER A 32 5.83 12.15 -0.47
N SER A 33 4.50 12.24 -0.42
CA SER A 33 3.62 11.97 -1.56
C SER A 33 3.51 13.17 -2.53
N ILE A 34 4.66 13.73 -2.91
CA ILE A 34 4.75 14.87 -3.83
C ILE A 34 5.58 14.47 -5.05
N GLY A 35 5.03 14.69 -6.23
CA GLY A 35 5.73 14.48 -7.50
C GLY A 35 5.98 15.77 -8.27
N MET A 36 6.92 15.74 -9.19
CA MET A 36 7.18 16.85 -10.13
C MET A 36 6.67 16.47 -11.52
N GLY A 37 5.85 17.33 -12.10
CA GLY A 37 5.36 17.16 -13.46
C GLY A 37 6.38 17.61 -14.51
N ALA A 38 6.18 17.21 -15.75
CA ALA A 38 7.00 17.63 -16.88
C ALA A 38 6.97 19.16 -17.11
N ASP A 39 5.96 19.84 -16.57
CA ASP A 39 5.83 21.31 -16.58
C ASP A 39 6.61 22.00 -15.45
N GLY A 40 7.36 21.24 -14.65
CA GLY A 40 8.15 21.73 -13.52
C GLY A 40 7.35 22.09 -12.28
N LYS A 41 6.04 21.79 -12.26
CA LYS A 41 5.19 22.05 -11.09
C LYS A 41 5.14 20.82 -10.17
N THR A 42 4.88 21.09 -8.90
CA THR A 42 4.67 20.03 -7.89
C THR A 42 3.20 19.63 -7.82
N TYR A 43 2.99 18.33 -7.68
CA TYR A 43 1.67 17.72 -7.60
C TYR A 43 1.54 16.89 -6.33
N ASN A 44 0.42 17.03 -5.64
CA ASN A 44 0.06 16.15 -4.55
C ASN A 44 -0.48 14.84 -5.13
N ILE A 45 0.00 13.71 -4.62
CA ILE A 45 -0.38 12.38 -5.09
C ILE A 45 -0.90 11.59 -3.89
N ASN A 46 -1.84 10.69 -4.12
CA ASN A 46 -2.33 9.80 -3.07
C ASN A 46 -1.16 8.97 -2.49
N ALA A 47 -1.03 8.96 -1.16
CA ALA A 47 0.10 8.33 -0.48
C ALA A 47 0.14 6.81 -0.65
N ASP A 48 -1.03 6.14 -0.66
CA ASP A 48 -1.12 4.69 -0.90
C ASP A 48 -0.59 4.37 -2.31
N THR A 49 -0.96 5.19 -3.31
CA THR A 49 -0.47 5.05 -4.69
C THR A 49 1.05 5.26 -4.77
N VAL A 50 1.59 6.29 -4.09
CA VAL A 50 3.05 6.53 -4.08
C VAL A 50 3.78 5.34 -3.47
N ALA A 51 3.31 4.85 -2.32
CA ALA A 51 3.90 3.70 -1.63
C ALA A 51 3.90 2.45 -2.52
N ALA A 52 2.76 2.15 -3.16
CA ALA A 52 2.62 1.00 -4.07
C ALA A 52 3.58 1.09 -5.26
N LYS A 53 3.64 2.23 -5.93
CA LYS A 53 4.52 2.45 -7.09
C LYS A 53 6.01 2.37 -6.72
N ILE A 54 6.40 2.93 -5.56
CA ILE A 54 7.78 2.82 -5.07
C ILE A 54 8.11 1.37 -4.70
N ALA A 55 7.23 0.68 -3.97
CA ALA A 55 7.44 -0.71 -3.59
C ALA A 55 7.60 -1.63 -4.81
N GLY A 56 6.76 -1.44 -5.83
CA GLY A 56 6.88 -2.17 -7.09
C GLY A 56 8.18 -1.86 -7.84
N ALA A 57 8.53 -0.57 -7.98
CA ALA A 57 9.75 -0.14 -8.67
C ALA A 57 11.04 -0.65 -7.99
N LEU A 58 11.04 -0.73 -6.66
CA LEU A 58 12.13 -1.30 -5.87
C LEU A 58 12.11 -2.84 -5.83
N LYS A 59 11.05 -3.49 -6.32
CA LYS A 59 10.78 -4.91 -6.12
C LYS A 59 10.90 -5.31 -4.65
N ALA A 60 10.25 -4.53 -3.81
CA ALA A 60 10.33 -4.68 -2.37
C ALA A 60 9.90 -6.08 -1.93
N GLU A 61 10.63 -6.66 -0.99
CA GLU A 61 10.23 -7.93 -0.37
C GLU A 61 8.92 -7.76 0.40
N THR A 62 8.77 -6.63 1.07
CA THR A 62 7.58 -6.35 1.88
C THR A 62 7.20 -4.87 1.78
N MET A 63 5.92 -4.62 1.55
CA MET A 63 5.30 -3.31 1.75
C MET A 63 4.30 -3.41 2.92
N VAL A 64 4.27 -2.40 3.78
CA VAL A 64 3.29 -2.31 4.88
C VAL A 64 2.49 -1.03 4.73
N ALA A 65 1.21 -1.17 4.47
CA ALA A 65 0.25 -0.06 4.45
C ALA A 65 -0.39 0.08 5.84
N MET A 66 0.00 1.12 6.57
CA MET A 66 -0.56 1.43 7.88
C MET A 66 -1.81 2.29 7.72
N THR A 67 -2.91 1.84 8.30
CA THR A 67 -4.22 2.49 8.19
C THR A 67 -4.90 2.53 9.57
N ASN A 68 -6.13 3.00 9.62
CA ASN A 68 -6.97 2.99 10.81
C ASN A 68 -7.96 1.80 10.84
N ILE A 69 -7.69 0.75 10.09
CA ILE A 69 -8.50 -0.48 10.00
C ILE A 69 -7.60 -1.70 10.21
N ASP A 70 -8.15 -2.74 10.80
CA ASP A 70 -7.40 -3.96 11.15
C ASP A 70 -6.99 -4.81 9.94
N GLY A 71 -7.60 -4.58 8.78
CA GLY A 71 -7.39 -5.34 7.55
C GLY A 71 -8.71 -5.59 6.83
N VAL A 72 -8.79 -6.65 6.05
CA VAL A 72 -10.03 -7.07 5.37
C VAL A 72 -10.80 -8.03 6.26
N LEU A 73 -12.00 -7.62 6.68
CA LEU A 73 -12.92 -8.45 7.45
C LEU A 73 -13.95 -9.09 6.51
N ARG A 74 -14.32 -10.36 6.75
CA ARG A 74 -15.45 -10.99 6.04
C ARG A 74 -16.78 -10.34 6.39
N ASP A 75 -16.93 -9.95 7.65
CA ASP A 75 -18.06 -9.17 8.18
C ASP A 75 -17.50 -7.98 8.96
N VAL A 76 -17.79 -6.76 8.50
CA VAL A 76 -17.31 -5.51 9.11
C VAL A 76 -17.79 -5.32 10.56
N HIS A 77 -18.80 -6.07 10.99
CA HIS A 77 -19.35 -6.05 12.35
C HIS A 77 -18.74 -7.12 13.26
N ASP A 78 -17.94 -8.05 12.71
CA ASP A 78 -17.26 -9.11 13.48
C ASP A 78 -15.73 -8.92 13.39
N PRO A 79 -15.08 -8.39 14.44
CA PRO A 79 -13.61 -8.23 14.48
C PRO A 79 -12.84 -9.56 14.34
N ASN A 80 -13.48 -10.69 14.64
CA ASN A 80 -12.85 -12.01 14.54
C ASN A 80 -12.91 -12.58 13.12
N SER A 81 -13.54 -11.87 12.19
CA SER A 81 -13.67 -12.28 10.79
C SER A 81 -12.52 -11.82 9.89
N LEU A 82 -11.40 -11.40 10.46
CA LEU A 82 -10.22 -10.96 9.72
C LEU A 82 -9.75 -12.05 8.76
N ILE A 83 -9.48 -11.65 7.52
CA ILE A 83 -8.89 -12.52 6.51
C ILE A 83 -7.36 -12.31 6.56
N PRO A 84 -6.59 -13.28 7.08
CA PRO A 84 -5.16 -13.05 7.31
C PRO A 84 -4.34 -13.04 6.01
N LYS A 85 -4.82 -13.69 4.95
CA LYS A 85 -4.13 -13.77 3.67
C LYS A 85 -5.13 -13.75 2.52
N ILE A 86 -4.80 -12.99 1.47
CA ILE A 86 -5.59 -12.86 0.24
C ILE A 86 -4.62 -12.94 -0.95
N THR A 87 -4.89 -13.81 -1.90
CA THR A 87 -4.23 -13.82 -3.20
C THR A 87 -4.87 -12.81 -4.14
N MET A 88 -4.19 -12.45 -5.24
CA MET A 88 -4.74 -11.56 -6.26
C MET A 88 -6.08 -12.07 -6.81
N ALA A 89 -6.18 -13.37 -7.10
CA ALA A 89 -7.40 -13.98 -7.62
C ALA A 89 -8.56 -13.94 -6.59
N GLU A 90 -8.26 -14.16 -5.31
CA GLU A 90 -9.25 -14.06 -4.23
C GLU A 90 -9.72 -12.62 -4.01
N ALA A 91 -8.85 -11.64 -4.19
CA ALA A 91 -9.22 -10.23 -4.04
C ALA A 91 -10.33 -9.82 -5.02
N ASP A 92 -10.26 -10.27 -6.26
CA ASP A 92 -11.30 -9.99 -7.26
C ASP A 92 -12.64 -10.65 -6.90
N GLN A 93 -12.60 -11.87 -6.39
CA GLN A 93 -13.81 -12.54 -5.91
C GLN A 93 -14.40 -11.83 -4.68
N LEU A 94 -13.58 -11.43 -3.72
CA LEU A 94 -14.02 -10.70 -2.53
C LEU A 94 -14.61 -9.32 -2.86
N LYS A 95 -14.13 -8.66 -3.93
CA LYS A 95 -14.74 -7.45 -4.48
C LYS A 95 -16.12 -7.75 -5.08
N ALA A 96 -16.21 -8.81 -5.90
CA ALA A 96 -17.48 -9.23 -6.52
C ALA A 96 -18.54 -9.63 -5.48
N ASP A 97 -18.13 -10.27 -4.39
CA ASP A 97 -18.99 -10.67 -3.27
C ASP A 97 -19.37 -9.50 -2.34
N GLY A 98 -18.79 -8.30 -2.57
CA GLY A 98 -19.04 -7.10 -1.77
C GLY A 98 -18.38 -7.10 -0.38
N ILE A 99 -17.48 -8.04 -0.10
CA ILE A 99 -16.67 -8.09 1.13
C ILE A 99 -15.63 -6.95 1.10
N ILE A 100 -14.93 -6.80 -0.02
CA ILE A 100 -14.08 -5.63 -0.25
C ILE A 100 -14.95 -4.56 -0.93
N ALA A 101 -15.34 -3.53 -0.17
CA ALA A 101 -16.28 -2.51 -0.63
C ALA A 101 -15.86 -1.09 -0.20
N GLY A 102 -16.48 -0.08 -0.80
CA GLY A 102 -16.31 1.32 -0.41
C GLY A 102 -14.84 1.78 -0.42
N GLY A 103 -14.41 2.42 0.67
CA GLY A 103 -13.05 2.94 0.82
C GLY A 103 -11.95 1.88 0.91
N MET A 104 -12.30 0.58 1.07
CA MET A 104 -11.33 -0.51 1.06
C MET A 104 -10.87 -0.84 -0.37
N ILE A 105 -11.73 -0.68 -1.37
CA ILE A 105 -11.41 -1.00 -2.78
C ILE A 105 -10.12 -0.31 -3.23
N PRO A 106 -9.97 1.03 -3.16
CA PRO A 106 -8.75 1.69 -3.63
C PRO A 106 -7.50 1.29 -2.84
N LYS A 107 -7.63 0.93 -1.56
CA LYS A 107 -6.49 0.44 -0.76
C LYS A 107 -6.03 -0.94 -1.23
N VAL A 108 -6.97 -1.86 -1.44
CA VAL A 108 -6.68 -3.18 -1.97
C VAL A 108 -6.11 -3.07 -3.39
N ASP A 109 -6.67 -2.21 -4.24
CA ASP A 109 -6.15 -1.98 -5.59
C ASP A 109 -4.68 -1.53 -5.56
N CYS A 110 -4.31 -0.60 -4.68
CA CYS A 110 -2.91 -0.20 -4.50
C CYS A 110 -2.02 -1.37 -4.04
N CYS A 111 -2.52 -2.27 -3.17
CA CYS A 111 -1.77 -3.46 -2.75
C CYS A 111 -1.53 -4.41 -3.93
N LEU A 112 -2.55 -4.65 -4.74
CA LEU A 112 -2.44 -5.52 -5.93
C LEU A 112 -1.53 -4.90 -6.98
N GLU A 113 -1.64 -3.59 -7.25
CA GLU A 113 -0.71 -2.88 -8.15
C GLU A 113 0.75 -2.99 -7.71
N ALA A 114 1.04 -2.93 -6.40
CA ALA A 114 2.40 -3.09 -5.89
C ALA A 114 2.94 -4.50 -6.19
N ILE A 115 2.10 -5.54 -6.01
CA ILE A 115 2.47 -6.93 -6.29
C ILE A 115 2.67 -7.15 -7.79
N GLU A 116 1.77 -6.68 -8.63
CA GLU A 116 1.89 -6.73 -10.10
C GLU A 116 3.17 -6.06 -10.60
N ALA A 117 3.56 -4.95 -9.95
CA ALA A 117 4.77 -4.22 -10.27
C ALA A 117 6.06 -4.86 -9.73
N GLY A 118 5.96 -5.91 -8.90
CA GLY A 118 7.10 -6.72 -8.45
C GLY A 118 7.35 -6.77 -6.95
N ALA A 119 6.53 -6.16 -6.11
CA ALA A 119 6.59 -6.39 -4.67
C ALA A 119 6.16 -7.84 -4.35
N GLN A 120 6.84 -8.50 -3.39
CA GLN A 120 6.55 -9.92 -3.14
C GLN A 120 5.33 -10.12 -2.24
N LYS A 121 5.13 -9.24 -1.27
CA LYS A 121 3.98 -9.25 -0.35
C LYS A 121 3.66 -7.84 0.14
N VAL A 122 2.39 -7.60 0.41
CA VAL A 122 1.89 -6.33 0.94
C VAL A 122 0.99 -6.61 2.13
N PHE A 123 1.16 -5.88 3.22
CA PHE A 123 0.29 -5.95 4.40
C PHE A 123 -0.55 -4.69 4.52
N ILE A 124 -1.82 -4.86 4.90
CA ILE A 124 -2.65 -3.80 5.46
C ILE A 124 -2.77 -4.07 6.96
N ILE A 125 -2.32 -3.13 7.79
CA ILE A 125 -2.37 -3.25 9.25
C ILE A 125 -2.95 -1.99 9.89
N ASN A 126 -3.49 -2.15 11.10
CA ASN A 126 -3.93 -1.01 11.90
C ASN A 126 -2.74 -0.31 12.56
N GLY A 127 -2.45 0.92 12.10
CA GLY A 127 -1.36 1.73 12.63
C GLY A 127 -1.64 2.36 14.00
N GLU A 128 -2.88 2.27 14.52
CA GLU A 128 -3.24 2.74 15.86
C GLU A 128 -2.83 1.72 16.95
N ILE A 129 -2.56 0.48 16.56
CA ILE A 129 -2.07 -0.56 17.48
C ILE A 129 -0.60 -0.29 17.80
N PRO A 130 -0.21 -0.14 19.08
CA PRO A 130 1.18 0.04 19.46
C PRO A 130 2.05 -1.13 18.95
N HIS A 131 3.17 -0.79 18.31
CA HIS A 131 4.13 -1.77 17.77
C HIS A 131 3.59 -2.70 16.67
N ALA A 132 2.50 -2.34 15.99
CA ALA A 132 1.83 -3.16 14.97
C ALA A 132 2.82 -3.75 13.93
N ILE A 133 3.75 -2.93 13.41
CA ILE A 133 4.77 -3.39 12.45
C ILE A 133 5.63 -4.52 13.03
N LEU A 134 6.07 -4.38 14.29
CA LEU A 134 6.92 -5.38 14.92
C LEU A 134 6.17 -6.69 15.16
N ILE A 135 4.92 -6.61 15.59
CA ILE A 135 4.07 -7.77 15.80
C ILE A 135 3.83 -8.48 14.48
N GLU A 136 3.41 -7.75 13.43
CA GLU A 136 3.12 -8.32 12.10
C GLU A 136 4.34 -8.97 11.44
N LEU A 137 5.51 -8.32 11.51
CA LEU A 137 6.68 -8.79 10.78
C LEU A 137 7.57 -9.76 11.55
N LEU A 138 7.50 -9.78 12.90
CA LEU A 138 8.44 -10.51 13.75
C LEU A 138 7.77 -11.58 14.63
N THR A 139 6.46 -11.73 14.56
CA THR A 139 5.72 -12.75 15.31
C THR A 139 4.78 -13.54 14.40
N ASP A 140 4.25 -14.64 14.90
CA ASP A 140 3.27 -15.48 14.20
C ASP A 140 1.81 -15.04 14.48
N GLU A 141 1.62 -13.96 15.25
CA GLU A 141 0.26 -13.55 15.68
C GLU A 141 -0.55 -12.92 14.56
N GLY A 142 0.08 -12.20 13.64
CA GLY A 142 -0.56 -11.53 12.51
C GLY A 142 -1.68 -10.56 12.93
N LEU A 143 -1.51 -9.26 12.67
CA LEU A 143 -2.49 -8.23 13.05
C LEU A 143 -3.33 -7.73 11.87
N GLY A 144 -2.98 -8.12 10.66
CA GLY A 144 -3.55 -7.53 9.45
C GLY A 144 -3.88 -8.54 8.37
N THR A 145 -4.01 -8.02 7.16
CA THR A 145 -4.23 -8.82 5.95
C THR A 145 -3.01 -8.76 5.05
N MET A 146 -2.43 -9.90 4.73
CA MET A 146 -1.34 -10.06 3.78
C MET A 146 -1.88 -10.33 2.38
N PHE A 147 -1.42 -9.56 1.40
CA PHE A 147 -1.67 -9.78 -0.03
C PHE A 147 -0.43 -10.39 -0.68
N VAL A 148 -0.66 -11.36 -1.58
CA VAL A 148 0.37 -12.07 -2.34
C VAL A 148 -0.11 -12.34 -3.77
N ALA A 149 0.84 -12.70 -4.66
CA ALA A 149 0.55 -13.15 -6.02
C ALA A 149 -0.33 -14.41 -6.06
#